data_3c5b6e2a5bb00b14216f6a056e10ce19
#
_entry.id   3c5b6e2a5bb00b14216f6a056e10ce19
#
_cell.length_a   1.000
_cell.length_b   1.000
_cell.length_c   1.000
_cell.angle_alpha   90.00
_cell.angle_beta   90.00
_cell.angle_gamma   90.00
#
_symmetry.space_group_name_H-M   'P 1'
#
loop_
_entity.id
_entity.type
_entity.pdbx_description
1 polymer ?
#
loop_
_entity_poly.entity_id
_entity_poly.type
_entity_poly.pdbx_seq_one_letter_code
_entity_poly.pdbx_strand_id
1 'polypeptide(L)'
;MSNAAWLTKSRFLAGEQCPKRLWQQCHAPLEDGPESSPITEPGLEVGRLAHRLFPNGAVAWIEGQTVSQAIAATRAFVNDESIPAIFEAALRLGRLFARVDILERGKRGAWNICEVKASTEVKEEHIDDVAFQLHVANEAGLKVSRVEIIHVNRDYVLTEQGLEPTRYFQRVDVTAEAKKRLRAIPGMIETFLKIVDKDRAPDIEPWTQCHTPYDCEFLDRCTARAFFVWAESNSPQEDSQKGGVERVFGV
;
A
#
# COMPACT_ATOMS: atom_id res chain seq x y z
N MET A 1 21.24 -10.92 11.51
CA MET A 1 20.97 -10.10 10.32
C MET A 1 19.61 -9.46 10.54
N SER A 2 19.52 -8.13 10.68
CA SER A 2 18.23 -7.49 10.91
C SER A 2 17.34 -7.78 9.71
N ASN A 3 16.15 -8.32 9.96
CA ASN A 3 15.15 -8.57 8.93
C ASN A 3 14.54 -7.21 8.53
N ALA A 4 15.31 -6.40 7.79
CA ALA A 4 14.91 -5.06 7.41
C ALA A 4 13.61 -5.13 6.61
N ALA A 5 12.58 -4.44 7.09
CA ALA A 5 11.27 -4.45 6.45
C ALA A 5 11.34 -3.92 5.01
N TRP A 6 10.58 -4.55 4.14
CA TRP A 6 10.44 -4.09 2.75
C TRP A 6 9.47 -2.92 2.67
N LEU A 7 9.76 -2.01 1.77
CA LEU A 7 8.82 -0.96 1.35
C LEU A 7 7.96 -1.53 0.23
N THR A 8 6.78 -2.02 0.61
CA THR A 8 5.76 -2.50 -0.32
C THR A 8 4.94 -1.32 -0.86
N LYS A 9 4.14 -1.56 -1.88
CA LYS A 9 3.15 -0.61 -2.39
C LYS A 9 2.28 -0.01 -1.27
N SER A 10 1.69 -0.87 -0.44
CA SER A 10 0.83 -0.46 0.68
C SER A 10 1.58 0.41 1.70
N ARG A 11 2.82 0.05 2.02
CA ARG A 11 3.68 0.79 2.94
C ARG A 11 4.12 2.13 2.37
N PHE A 12 4.37 2.19 1.06
CA PHE A 12 4.66 3.45 0.39
C PHE A 12 3.50 4.42 0.53
N LEU A 13 2.27 4.00 0.19
CA LEU A 13 1.06 4.81 0.35
C LEU A 13 0.78 5.17 1.83
N ALA A 14 1.05 4.25 2.76
CA ALA A 14 0.96 4.55 4.18
C ALA A 14 1.94 5.66 4.60
N GLY A 15 3.16 5.66 4.04
CA GLY A 15 4.17 6.69 4.27
C GLY A 15 3.77 8.06 3.72
N GLU A 16 3.11 8.11 2.56
CA GLU A 16 2.55 9.34 1.98
C GLU A 16 1.46 9.92 2.89
N GLN A 17 0.57 9.09 3.39
CA GLN A 17 -0.49 9.53 4.29
C GLN A 17 0.06 9.97 5.65
N CYS A 18 0.94 9.17 6.27
CA CYS A 18 1.52 9.45 7.59
C CYS A 18 2.79 8.62 7.84
N PRO A 19 3.96 9.26 8.05
CA PRO A 19 5.19 8.58 8.41
C PRO A 19 5.08 7.68 9.65
N LYS A 20 4.24 8.04 10.63
CA LYS A 20 3.98 7.23 11.83
C LYS A 20 3.16 5.98 11.49
N ARG A 21 2.21 6.08 10.55
CA ARG A 21 1.46 4.93 10.01
C ARG A 21 2.40 3.91 9.36
N LEU A 22 3.30 4.37 8.48
CA LEU A 22 4.32 3.53 7.85
C LEU A 22 5.18 2.81 8.91
N TRP A 23 5.68 3.56 9.90
CA TRP A 23 6.48 2.98 10.96
C TRP A 23 5.72 1.90 11.73
N GLN A 24 4.47 2.15 12.08
CA GLN A 24 3.62 1.19 12.80
C GLN A 24 3.35 -0.07 11.98
N GLN A 25 3.09 0.04 10.69
CA GLN A 25 2.93 -1.12 9.80
C GLN A 25 4.19 -2.01 9.75
N CYS A 26 5.37 -1.42 9.92
CA CYS A 26 6.62 -2.17 9.89
C CYS A 26 7.02 -2.79 11.24
N HIS A 27 6.74 -2.10 12.36
CA HIS A 27 7.25 -2.46 13.69
C HIS A 27 6.20 -2.99 14.66
N ALA A 28 4.95 -2.63 14.46
CA ALA A 28 3.84 -2.98 15.35
C ALA A 28 2.54 -3.13 14.55
N PRO A 29 2.50 -4.01 13.53
CA PRO A 29 1.29 -4.22 12.74
C PRO A 29 0.14 -4.66 13.64
N LEU A 30 -1.09 -4.38 13.22
CA LEU A 30 -2.28 -4.95 13.85
C LEU A 30 -2.44 -6.39 13.38
N GLU A 31 -2.93 -7.27 14.25
CA GLU A 31 -3.18 -8.67 13.89
C GLU A 31 -4.19 -8.77 12.73
N ASP A 32 -5.20 -7.90 12.72
CA ASP A 32 -6.20 -7.77 11.66
C ASP A 32 -5.95 -6.55 10.73
N GLY A 33 -4.72 -6.09 10.62
CA GLY A 33 -4.36 -4.92 9.80
C GLY A 33 -4.42 -5.19 8.30
N PRO A 34 -4.39 -4.15 7.44
CA PRO A 34 -4.52 -4.27 5.98
C PRO A 34 -3.42 -5.11 5.32
N GLU A 35 -2.28 -5.35 5.97
CA GLU A 35 -1.26 -6.31 5.49
C GLU A 35 -1.57 -7.75 5.92
N SER A 36 -2.38 -7.96 6.95
CA SER A 36 -2.89 -9.25 7.43
C SER A 36 -4.33 -9.50 6.99
N SER A 37 -5.08 -8.46 6.65
CA SER A 37 -6.41 -8.62 6.07
C SER A 37 -6.30 -9.15 4.65
N PRO A 38 -7.04 -10.19 4.32
CA PRO A 38 -7.26 -10.51 2.92
C PRO A 38 -7.82 -9.24 2.25
N ILE A 39 -7.33 -8.93 1.05
CA ILE A 39 -7.98 -7.97 0.15
C ILE A 39 -9.48 -8.26 0.26
N THR A 40 -10.31 -7.24 0.49
CA THR A 40 -11.74 -7.46 0.71
C THR A 40 -12.29 -8.38 -0.37
N GLU A 41 -13.14 -9.33 -0.01
CA GLU A 41 -13.67 -10.33 -0.95
C GLU A 41 -14.15 -9.70 -2.28
N PRO A 42 -14.87 -8.54 -2.27
CA PRO A 42 -15.22 -7.81 -3.49
C PRO A 42 -14.01 -7.35 -4.31
N GLY A 43 -12.93 -6.94 -3.68
CA GLY A 43 -11.71 -6.51 -4.38
C GLY A 43 -10.98 -7.68 -5.08
N LEU A 44 -10.93 -8.84 -4.41
CA LEU A 44 -10.38 -10.07 -5.01
C LEU A 44 -11.21 -10.55 -6.20
N GLU A 45 -12.53 -10.48 -6.08
CA GLU A 45 -13.43 -10.89 -7.16
C GLU A 45 -13.29 -9.98 -8.38
N VAL A 46 -13.24 -8.66 -8.18
CA VAL A 46 -13.01 -7.68 -9.24
C VAL A 46 -11.65 -7.90 -9.92
N GLY A 47 -10.59 -8.17 -9.14
CA GLY A 47 -9.26 -8.50 -9.68
C GLY A 47 -9.29 -9.75 -10.57
N ARG A 48 -9.87 -10.86 -10.07
CA ARG A 48 -10.01 -12.10 -10.85
C ARG A 48 -10.85 -11.92 -12.11
N LEU A 49 -11.88 -11.10 -12.03
CA LEU A 49 -12.74 -10.79 -13.18
C LEU A 49 -11.97 -10.00 -14.25
N ALA A 50 -11.11 -9.07 -13.85
CA ALA A 50 -10.28 -8.30 -14.75
C ALA A 50 -9.27 -9.17 -15.51
N HIS A 51 -8.83 -10.30 -14.95
CA HIS A 51 -7.99 -11.27 -15.69
C HIS A 51 -8.66 -11.77 -16.98
N ARG A 52 -9.99 -11.81 -17.03
CA ARG A 52 -10.73 -12.25 -18.25
C ARG A 52 -10.60 -11.27 -19.43
N LEU A 53 -10.09 -10.05 -19.20
CA LEU A 53 -9.73 -9.11 -20.27
C LEU A 53 -8.47 -9.55 -21.03
N PHE A 54 -7.67 -10.46 -20.46
CA PHE A 54 -6.37 -10.87 -20.98
C PHE A 54 -6.31 -12.39 -21.13
N PRO A 55 -6.96 -12.94 -22.16
CA PRO A 55 -6.96 -14.38 -22.39
C PRO A 55 -5.54 -14.91 -22.55
N ASN A 56 -5.30 -16.13 -22.07
CA ASN A 56 -4.00 -16.80 -22.04
C ASN A 56 -2.93 -16.13 -21.15
N GLY A 57 -3.31 -15.22 -20.26
CA GLY A 57 -2.41 -14.70 -19.24
C GLY A 57 -2.02 -15.77 -18.21
N ALA A 58 -0.86 -15.59 -17.56
CA ALA A 58 -0.33 -16.50 -16.55
C ALA A 58 -0.31 -15.85 -15.17
N VAL A 59 -0.67 -16.59 -14.12
CA VAL A 59 -0.64 -16.11 -12.73
C VAL A 59 0.73 -16.38 -12.14
N ALA A 60 1.43 -15.30 -11.74
CA ALA A 60 2.78 -15.42 -11.17
C ALA A 60 2.76 -15.67 -9.66
N TRP A 61 1.71 -15.26 -8.98
CA TRP A 61 1.57 -15.48 -7.53
C TRP A 61 0.22 -16.09 -7.19
N ILE A 62 0.26 -17.30 -6.66
CA ILE A 62 -0.90 -18.03 -6.16
C ILE A 62 -0.78 -18.25 -4.64
N GLU A 63 -1.89 -18.54 -4.00
CA GLU A 63 -1.94 -18.84 -2.58
C GLU A 63 -0.97 -19.97 -2.20
N GLY A 64 -0.30 -19.82 -1.05
CA GLY A 64 0.71 -20.77 -0.56
C GLY A 64 2.11 -20.62 -1.16
N GLN A 65 2.32 -19.77 -2.16
CA GLN A 65 3.65 -19.47 -2.67
C GLN A 65 4.39 -18.46 -1.80
N THR A 66 5.71 -18.63 -1.72
CA THR A 66 6.61 -17.62 -1.16
C THR A 66 6.84 -16.47 -2.16
N VAL A 67 7.19 -15.29 -1.64
CA VAL A 67 7.57 -14.14 -2.47
C VAL A 67 8.68 -14.49 -3.46
N SER A 68 9.67 -15.29 -3.05
CA SER A 68 10.78 -15.72 -3.93
C SER A 68 10.30 -16.58 -5.09
N GLN A 69 9.32 -17.45 -4.86
CA GLN A 69 8.71 -18.26 -5.93
C GLN A 69 7.92 -17.39 -6.89
N ALA A 70 7.14 -16.43 -6.40
CA ALA A 70 6.39 -15.49 -7.23
C ALA A 70 7.33 -14.62 -8.10
N ILE A 71 8.45 -14.13 -7.55
CA ILE A 71 9.47 -13.40 -8.31
C ILE A 71 10.10 -14.29 -9.41
N ALA A 72 10.39 -15.54 -9.08
CA ALA A 72 10.95 -16.49 -10.05
C ALA A 72 9.94 -16.79 -11.18
N ALA A 73 8.67 -16.99 -10.86
CA ALA A 73 7.59 -17.19 -11.83
C ALA A 73 7.42 -15.95 -12.73
N THR A 74 7.37 -14.75 -12.13
CA THR A 74 7.31 -13.49 -12.90
C THR A 74 8.45 -13.39 -13.90
N ARG A 75 9.69 -13.67 -13.47
CA ARG A 75 10.87 -13.64 -14.36
C ARG A 75 10.77 -14.66 -15.48
N ALA A 76 10.30 -15.88 -15.20
CA ALA A 76 10.09 -16.91 -16.22
C ALA A 76 9.07 -16.43 -17.26
N PHE A 77 7.93 -15.89 -16.84
CA PHE A 77 6.87 -15.41 -17.74
C PHE A 77 7.27 -14.16 -18.52
N VAL A 78 8.09 -13.27 -17.95
CA VAL A 78 8.64 -12.13 -18.68
C VAL A 78 9.49 -12.59 -19.87
N ASN A 79 10.25 -13.66 -19.72
CA ASN A 79 11.12 -14.22 -20.76
C ASN A 79 10.39 -15.15 -21.75
N ASP A 80 9.16 -15.53 -21.47
CA ASP A 80 8.33 -16.34 -22.38
C ASP A 80 7.46 -15.43 -23.25
N GLU A 81 7.81 -15.29 -24.52
CA GLU A 81 7.09 -14.43 -25.46
C GLU A 81 5.66 -14.91 -25.77
N SER A 82 5.32 -16.15 -25.46
CA SER A 82 3.97 -16.69 -25.63
C SER A 82 2.99 -16.19 -24.58
N ILE A 83 3.48 -15.66 -23.45
CA ILE A 83 2.65 -15.14 -22.35
C ILE A 83 2.25 -13.68 -22.63
N PRO A 84 0.96 -13.41 -22.93
CA PRO A 84 0.51 -12.05 -23.28
C PRO A 84 0.29 -11.15 -22.07
N ALA A 85 0.04 -11.71 -20.89
CA ALA A 85 -0.14 -10.97 -19.65
C ALA A 85 0.29 -11.81 -18.45
N ILE A 86 0.84 -11.16 -17.42
CA ILE A 86 1.24 -11.79 -16.16
C ILE A 86 0.38 -11.18 -15.07
N PHE A 87 -0.38 -12.03 -14.38
CA PHE A 87 -1.23 -11.62 -13.25
C PHE A 87 -0.45 -11.75 -11.95
N GLU A 88 -0.65 -10.80 -11.05
CA GLU A 88 0.00 -10.75 -9.75
C GLU A 88 1.54 -10.77 -9.88
N ALA A 89 2.06 -10.00 -10.83
CA ALA A 89 3.48 -9.99 -11.15
C ALA A 89 4.31 -9.41 -9.99
N ALA A 90 5.18 -10.24 -9.40
CA ALA A 90 6.01 -9.90 -8.26
C ALA A 90 7.35 -9.32 -8.72
N LEU A 91 7.59 -8.04 -8.42
CA LEU A 91 8.80 -7.30 -8.76
C LEU A 91 9.54 -6.88 -7.49
N ARG A 92 10.87 -7.05 -7.48
CA ARG A 92 11.71 -6.66 -6.35
C ARG A 92 12.95 -5.92 -6.80
N LEU A 93 13.24 -4.82 -6.10
CA LEU A 93 14.47 -4.06 -6.25
C LEU A 93 15.02 -3.69 -4.86
N GLY A 94 16.07 -4.39 -4.42
CA GLY A 94 16.62 -4.19 -3.07
C GLY A 94 15.56 -4.41 -1.99
N ARG A 95 15.21 -3.34 -1.28
CA ARG A 95 14.16 -3.32 -0.25
C ARG A 95 12.77 -2.91 -0.79
N LEU A 96 12.65 -2.65 -2.08
CA LEU A 96 11.37 -2.31 -2.69
C LEU A 96 10.69 -3.58 -3.22
N PHE A 97 9.39 -3.63 -3.06
CA PHE A 97 8.57 -4.72 -3.56
C PHE A 97 7.25 -4.19 -4.12
N ALA A 98 6.93 -4.57 -5.36
CA ALA A 98 5.67 -4.31 -5.99
C ALA A 98 5.03 -5.62 -6.48
N ARG A 99 3.73 -5.75 -6.25
CA ARG A 99 2.88 -6.75 -6.87
C ARG A 99 1.96 -6.02 -7.83
N VAL A 100 2.21 -6.22 -9.12
CA VAL A 100 1.44 -5.60 -10.21
C VAL A 100 0.27 -6.50 -10.52
N ASP A 101 -0.95 -5.99 -10.44
CA ASP A 101 -2.16 -6.78 -10.66
C ASP A 101 -2.13 -7.44 -12.04
N ILE A 102 -1.83 -6.66 -13.09
CA ILE A 102 -1.72 -7.16 -14.45
C ILE A 102 -0.55 -6.46 -15.17
N LEU A 103 0.43 -7.25 -15.60
CA LEU A 103 1.53 -6.80 -16.44
C LEU A 103 1.27 -7.32 -17.86
N GLU A 104 0.69 -6.46 -18.73
CA GLU A 104 0.32 -6.80 -20.10
C GLU A 104 1.49 -6.62 -21.05
N ARG A 105 1.73 -7.57 -21.93
CA ARG A 105 2.79 -7.47 -22.97
C ARG A 105 2.39 -6.45 -24.03
N GLY A 106 3.18 -5.42 -24.15
CA GLY A 106 3.01 -4.37 -25.14
C GLY A 106 3.82 -4.64 -26.42
N LYS A 107 3.88 -3.63 -27.27
CA LYS A 107 4.65 -3.72 -28.54
C LYS A 107 6.16 -3.61 -28.28
N ARG A 108 6.97 -4.24 -29.15
CA ARG A 108 8.45 -4.12 -29.17
C ARG A 108 9.11 -4.49 -27.84
N GLY A 109 8.60 -5.53 -27.18
CA GLY A 109 9.15 -6.01 -25.91
C GLY A 109 8.91 -5.07 -24.71
N ALA A 110 8.02 -4.08 -24.85
CA ALA A 110 7.60 -3.26 -23.73
C ALA A 110 6.45 -3.91 -22.96
N TRP A 111 6.17 -3.39 -21.76
CA TRP A 111 5.09 -3.84 -20.89
C TRP A 111 4.15 -2.68 -20.56
N ASN A 112 2.91 -3.01 -20.28
CA ASN A 112 1.93 -2.08 -19.73
C ASN A 112 1.61 -2.53 -18.30
N ILE A 113 1.62 -1.61 -17.36
CA ILE A 113 1.13 -1.84 -16.00
C ILE A 113 -0.36 -1.52 -15.99
N CYS A 114 -1.19 -2.47 -15.56
CA CYS A 114 -2.62 -2.27 -15.39
C CYS A 114 -2.98 -2.59 -13.94
N GLU A 115 -3.36 -1.58 -13.19
CA GLU A 115 -3.83 -1.68 -11.81
C GLU A 115 -5.35 -1.76 -11.80
N VAL A 116 -5.89 -2.72 -11.05
CA VAL A 116 -7.34 -2.97 -10.96
C VAL A 116 -7.91 -2.33 -9.71
N LYS A 117 -8.97 -1.56 -9.85
CA LYS A 117 -9.66 -0.92 -8.74
C LYS A 117 -11.16 -1.22 -8.77
N ALA A 118 -11.71 -1.60 -7.62
CA ALA A 118 -13.14 -1.81 -7.46
C ALA A 118 -13.97 -0.50 -7.47
N SER A 119 -13.31 0.66 -7.48
CA SER A 119 -13.96 1.96 -7.64
C SER A 119 -14.56 2.15 -9.03
N THR A 120 -15.42 3.14 -9.18
CA THR A 120 -16.04 3.52 -10.46
C THR A 120 -15.36 4.73 -11.12
N GLU A 121 -14.23 5.19 -10.56
CA GLU A 121 -13.48 6.33 -11.05
C GLU A 121 -12.01 6.23 -10.67
N VAL A 122 -11.16 6.94 -11.39
CA VAL A 122 -9.73 7.11 -11.04
C VAL A 122 -9.60 8.18 -9.97
N LYS A 123 -8.78 7.92 -8.95
CA LYS A 123 -8.47 8.84 -7.85
C LYS A 123 -6.98 9.16 -7.81
N GLU A 124 -6.61 10.23 -7.10
CA GLU A 124 -5.20 10.66 -6.99
C GLU A 124 -4.30 9.59 -6.35
N GLU A 125 -4.78 8.94 -5.30
CA GLU A 125 -4.05 7.84 -4.64
C GLU A 125 -3.82 6.62 -5.55
N HIS A 126 -4.64 6.44 -6.59
CA HIS A 126 -4.39 5.41 -7.60
C HIS A 126 -3.20 5.77 -8.48
N ILE A 127 -2.98 7.08 -8.72
CA ILE A 127 -1.83 7.55 -9.51
C ILE A 127 -0.52 7.36 -8.72
N ASP A 128 -0.53 7.65 -7.43
CA ASP A 128 0.63 7.45 -6.56
C ASP A 128 0.99 5.95 -6.44
N ASP A 129 -0.02 5.09 -6.32
CA ASP A 129 0.12 3.63 -6.35
C ASP A 129 0.84 3.16 -7.62
N VAL A 130 0.33 3.49 -8.79
CA VAL A 130 0.94 3.03 -10.06
C VAL A 130 2.26 3.72 -10.38
N ALA A 131 2.51 4.92 -9.86
CA ALA A 131 3.79 5.60 -10.01
C ALA A 131 4.91 4.87 -9.23
N PHE A 132 4.63 4.40 -8.01
CA PHE A 132 5.54 3.54 -7.27
C PHE A 132 5.82 2.23 -8.02
N GLN A 133 4.78 1.56 -8.53
CA GLN A 133 4.93 0.34 -9.32
C GLN A 133 5.75 0.58 -10.59
N LEU A 134 5.51 1.69 -11.30
CA LEU A 134 6.26 2.09 -12.49
C LEU A 134 7.74 2.30 -12.17
N HIS A 135 8.05 2.93 -11.02
CA HIS A 135 9.43 3.09 -10.57
C HIS A 135 10.10 1.73 -10.34
N VAL A 136 9.48 0.86 -9.56
CA VAL A 136 10.03 -0.47 -9.27
C VAL A 136 10.22 -1.30 -10.54
N ALA A 137 9.25 -1.26 -11.46
CA ALA A 137 9.31 -2.00 -12.72
C ALA A 137 10.46 -1.51 -13.62
N ASN A 138 10.61 -0.19 -13.79
CA ASN A 138 11.68 0.40 -14.60
C ASN A 138 13.07 0.06 -14.03
N GLU A 139 13.25 0.24 -12.72
CA GLU A 139 14.52 -0.07 -12.04
C GLU A 139 14.82 -1.58 -12.00
N ALA A 140 13.79 -2.44 -12.04
CA ALA A 140 13.94 -3.87 -12.21
C ALA A 140 14.27 -4.31 -13.65
N GLY A 141 14.39 -3.34 -14.58
CA GLY A 141 14.80 -3.56 -15.97
C GLY A 141 13.64 -3.82 -16.95
N LEU A 142 12.39 -3.65 -16.53
CA LEU A 142 11.26 -3.74 -17.44
C LEU A 142 11.07 -2.42 -18.19
N LYS A 143 10.94 -2.50 -19.50
CA LYS A 143 10.57 -1.35 -20.32
C LYS A 143 9.06 -1.14 -20.26
N VAL A 144 8.60 -0.21 -19.44
CA VAL A 144 7.17 0.11 -19.35
C VAL A 144 6.79 1.20 -20.35
N SER A 145 5.81 0.92 -21.20
CA SER A 145 5.30 1.86 -22.23
C SER A 145 4.04 2.57 -21.80
N ARG A 146 3.16 1.90 -21.05
CA ARG A 146 1.87 2.43 -20.63
C ARG A 146 1.56 2.05 -19.19
N VAL A 147 0.80 2.90 -18.52
CA VAL A 147 0.24 2.66 -17.18
C VAL A 147 -1.25 2.93 -17.25
N GLU A 148 -2.06 1.99 -16.83
CA GLU A 148 -3.52 2.09 -16.87
C GLU A 148 -4.14 1.74 -15.53
N ILE A 149 -5.24 2.41 -15.22
CA ILE A 149 -6.18 2.01 -14.17
C ILE A 149 -7.36 1.32 -14.82
N ILE A 150 -7.64 0.10 -14.40
CA ILE A 150 -8.83 -0.66 -14.79
C ILE A 150 -9.83 -0.55 -13.65
N HIS A 151 -10.94 0.13 -13.87
CA HIS A 151 -11.97 0.33 -12.85
C HIS A 151 -13.35 -0.11 -13.34
N VAL A 152 -14.28 -0.28 -12.40
CA VAL A 152 -15.66 -0.68 -12.73
C VAL A 152 -16.36 0.44 -13.50
N ASN A 153 -17.07 0.07 -14.57
CA ASN A 153 -17.89 0.98 -15.32
C ASN A 153 -19.19 1.27 -14.55
N ARG A 154 -19.39 2.51 -14.13
CA ARG A 154 -20.58 2.96 -13.39
C ARG A 154 -21.88 2.69 -14.17
N ASP A 155 -21.83 2.79 -15.49
CA ASP A 155 -23.01 2.70 -16.36
C ASP A 155 -23.27 1.26 -16.85
N TYR A 156 -22.51 0.29 -16.31
CA TYR A 156 -22.70 -1.11 -16.69
C TYR A 156 -24.01 -1.68 -16.12
N VAL A 157 -24.80 -2.26 -16.99
CA VAL A 157 -26.00 -2.99 -16.62
C VAL A 157 -25.80 -4.47 -16.96
N LEU A 158 -25.97 -5.32 -15.95
CA LEU A 158 -25.91 -6.77 -16.12
C LEU A 158 -27.05 -7.23 -17.04
N THR A 159 -26.72 -8.03 -18.04
CA THR A 159 -27.69 -8.57 -19.00
C THR A 159 -28.00 -10.04 -18.71
N GLU A 160 -29.02 -10.59 -19.35
CA GLU A 160 -29.37 -12.03 -19.26
C GLU A 160 -28.24 -12.94 -19.78
N GLN A 161 -27.37 -12.44 -20.65
CA GLN A 161 -26.17 -13.15 -21.15
C GLN A 161 -25.07 -13.24 -20.13
N GLY A 162 -25.24 -12.62 -18.96
CA GLY A 162 -24.28 -12.58 -17.88
C GLY A 162 -23.32 -11.39 -17.98
N LEU A 163 -22.23 -11.46 -17.21
CA LEU A 163 -21.27 -10.38 -17.09
C LEU A 163 -20.23 -10.42 -18.24
N GLU A 164 -20.18 -9.32 -18.99
CA GLU A 164 -19.20 -9.07 -20.05
C GLU A 164 -18.04 -8.20 -19.54
N PRO A 165 -16.83 -8.76 -19.32
CA PRO A 165 -15.72 -8.00 -18.73
C PRO A 165 -15.33 -6.76 -19.53
N THR A 166 -15.35 -6.81 -20.84
CA THR A 166 -15.00 -5.68 -21.73
C THR A 166 -15.96 -4.49 -21.65
N ARG A 167 -17.18 -4.70 -21.15
CA ARG A 167 -18.18 -3.65 -20.91
C ARG A 167 -18.25 -3.28 -19.42
N TYR A 168 -17.95 -4.26 -18.54
CA TYR A 168 -17.95 -4.08 -17.10
C TYR A 168 -16.80 -3.20 -16.64
N PHE A 169 -15.64 -3.28 -17.30
CA PHE A 169 -14.47 -2.48 -16.98
C PHE A 169 -14.25 -1.32 -17.94
N GLN A 170 -13.72 -0.23 -17.39
CA GLN A 170 -13.11 0.86 -18.16
C GLN A 170 -11.61 0.85 -17.93
N ARG A 171 -10.83 1.07 -18.99
CA ARG A 171 -9.35 1.19 -18.94
C ARG A 171 -9.00 2.66 -19.18
N VAL A 172 -8.35 3.29 -18.22
CA VAL A 172 -7.94 4.69 -18.28
C VAL A 172 -6.43 4.77 -18.33
N ASP A 173 -5.88 5.36 -19.40
CA ASP A 173 -4.45 5.62 -19.54
C ASP A 173 -4.04 6.78 -18.64
N VAL A 174 -3.21 6.49 -17.65
CA VAL A 174 -2.67 7.45 -16.66
C VAL A 174 -1.15 7.57 -16.76
N THR A 175 -0.59 7.19 -17.92
CA THR A 175 0.86 7.16 -18.15
C THR A 175 1.53 8.53 -17.93
N ALA A 176 0.87 9.61 -18.35
CA ALA A 176 1.41 10.96 -18.21
C ALA A 176 1.44 11.41 -16.76
N GLU A 177 0.37 11.12 -16.01
CA GLU A 177 0.22 11.42 -14.59
C GLU A 177 1.22 10.61 -13.75
N ALA A 178 1.31 9.30 -13.97
CA ALA A 178 2.28 8.43 -13.29
C ALA A 178 3.73 8.89 -13.54
N LYS A 179 4.07 9.27 -14.78
CA LYS A 179 5.41 9.79 -15.13
C LYS A 179 5.73 11.13 -14.44
N LYS A 180 4.75 12.00 -14.22
CA LYS A 180 4.96 13.23 -13.44
C LYS A 180 5.37 12.93 -12.00
N ARG A 181 4.75 11.93 -11.39
CA ARG A 181 5.06 11.48 -10.01
C ARG A 181 6.46 10.88 -9.88
N LEU A 182 6.98 10.20 -10.92
CA LEU A 182 8.29 9.54 -10.88
C LEU A 182 9.43 10.42 -10.39
N ARG A 183 9.37 11.73 -10.61
CA ARG A 183 10.43 12.66 -10.16
C ARG A 183 10.57 12.70 -8.64
N ALA A 184 9.46 12.56 -7.91
CA ALA A 184 9.45 12.63 -6.45
C ALA A 184 9.70 11.26 -5.80
N ILE A 185 9.35 10.16 -6.47
CA ILE A 185 9.37 8.80 -5.92
C ILE A 185 10.72 8.43 -5.28
N PRO A 186 11.90 8.62 -5.91
CA PRO A 186 13.17 8.23 -5.30
C PRO A 186 13.45 8.91 -3.95
N GLY A 187 13.17 10.22 -3.85
CA GLY A 187 13.34 10.98 -2.61
C GLY A 187 12.36 10.54 -1.51
N MET A 188 11.14 10.20 -1.89
CA MET A 188 10.15 9.65 -0.96
C MET A 188 10.57 8.27 -0.46
N ILE A 189 11.03 7.37 -1.34
CA ILE A 189 11.56 6.06 -0.99
C ILE A 189 12.70 6.19 0.03
N GLU A 190 13.68 7.06 -0.23
CA GLU A 190 14.80 7.30 0.68
C GLU A 190 14.31 7.76 2.05
N THR A 191 13.36 8.69 2.08
CA THR A 191 12.75 9.21 3.31
C THR A 191 12.01 8.10 4.07
N PHE A 192 11.20 7.32 3.37
CA PHE A 192 10.41 6.25 3.99
C PHE A 192 11.29 5.12 4.51
N LEU A 193 12.34 4.73 3.80
CA LEU A 193 13.30 3.75 4.29
C LEU A 193 14.02 4.24 5.56
N LYS A 194 14.38 5.52 5.64
CA LYS A 194 14.92 6.12 6.89
C LYS A 194 13.91 6.09 8.04
N ILE A 195 12.62 6.23 7.75
CA ILE A 195 11.56 6.12 8.76
C ILE A 195 11.42 4.67 9.24
N VAL A 196 11.40 3.72 8.31
CA VAL A 196 11.34 2.28 8.62
C VAL A 196 12.52 1.84 9.47
N ASP A 197 13.70 2.44 9.30
CA ASP A 197 14.92 2.08 10.04
C ASP A 197 15.02 2.75 11.42
N LYS A 198 14.05 3.58 11.82
CA LYS A 198 14.07 4.21 13.17
C LYS A 198 13.62 3.22 14.24
N ASP A 199 14.27 3.24 15.39
CA ASP A 199 13.89 2.45 16.56
C ASP A 199 12.57 2.93 17.21
N ARG A 200 12.16 4.18 16.95
CA ARG A 200 10.96 4.79 17.52
C ARG A 200 10.08 5.41 16.45
N ALA A 201 8.77 5.31 16.67
CA ALA A 201 7.80 5.97 15.81
C ALA A 201 8.04 7.49 15.74
N PRO A 202 7.86 8.10 14.56
CA PRO A 202 7.82 9.56 14.47
C PRO A 202 6.79 10.16 15.41
N ASP A 203 7.12 11.30 16.02
CA ASP A 203 6.19 12.03 16.89
C ASP A 203 5.27 12.89 16.03
N ILE A 204 4.11 12.31 15.69
CA ILE A 204 3.09 12.93 14.85
C ILE A 204 1.75 12.78 15.56
N GLU A 205 1.12 13.90 15.82
CA GLU A 205 -0.19 13.94 16.45
C GLU A 205 -1.31 13.56 15.48
N PRO A 206 -2.39 12.91 15.98
CA PRO A 206 -3.58 12.63 15.17
C PRO A 206 -4.22 13.92 14.67
N TRP A 207 -4.52 13.95 13.35
CA TRP A 207 -5.18 15.08 12.71
C TRP A 207 -5.88 14.61 11.42
N THR A 208 -6.10 15.52 10.46
CA THR A 208 -6.78 15.25 9.19
C THR A 208 -6.16 14.10 8.39
N GLN A 209 -4.82 13.91 8.46
CA GLN A 209 -4.14 12.80 7.81
C GLN A 209 -4.60 11.42 8.32
N CYS A 210 -5.26 11.36 9.48
CA CYS A 210 -5.80 10.10 9.99
C CYS A 210 -7.07 9.64 9.26
N HIS A 211 -7.66 10.52 8.44
CA HIS A 211 -8.91 10.27 7.72
C HIS A 211 -8.81 10.49 6.21
N THR A 212 -7.65 10.95 5.71
CA THR A 212 -7.46 11.28 4.30
C THR A 212 -6.13 10.73 3.79
N PRO A 213 -6.11 9.97 2.67
CA PRO A 213 -7.24 9.58 1.81
C PRO A 213 -8.10 8.45 2.39
N TYR A 214 -7.62 7.73 3.42
CA TYR A 214 -8.30 6.62 4.09
C TYR A 214 -8.27 6.79 5.60
N ASP A 215 -9.24 6.20 6.30
CA ASP A 215 -9.17 6.08 7.75
C ASP A 215 -7.94 5.27 8.16
N CYS A 216 -7.20 5.79 9.13
CA CYS A 216 -5.98 5.16 9.61
C CYS A 216 -6.31 4.06 10.61
N GLU A 217 -5.88 2.84 10.33
CA GLU A 217 -6.07 1.66 11.18
C GLU A 217 -5.43 1.79 12.57
N PHE A 218 -4.50 2.74 12.75
CA PHE A 218 -3.80 2.99 14.02
C PHE A 218 -4.36 4.19 14.80
N LEU A 219 -5.49 4.78 14.39
CA LEU A 219 -6.03 5.99 15.02
C LEU A 219 -6.23 5.81 16.51
N ASP A 220 -6.88 4.74 16.95
CA ASP A 220 -7.14 4.46 18.37
C ASP A 220 -5.85 4.35 19.19
N ARG A 221 -4.83 3.71 18.64
CA ARG A 221 -3.51 3.62 19.29
C ARG A 221 -2.83 4.97 19.43
N CYS A 222 -2.98 5.85 18.45
CA CYS A 222 -2.40 7.20 18.47
C CYS A 222 -3.15 8.12 19.44
N THR A 223 -4.48 8.06 19.48
CA THR A 223 -5.31 8.87 20.40
C THR A 223 -5.18 8.44 21.84
N ALA A 224 -5.14 7.14 22.12
CA ALA A 224 -4.90 6.62 23.47
C ALA A 224 -3.57 7.15 24.04
N ARG A 225 -2.50 7.15 23.24
CA ARG A 225 -1.19 7.68 23.67
C ARG A 225 -1.24 9.19 23.91
N ALA A 226 -1.89 9.95 23.04
CA ALA A 226 -2.06 11.39 23.22
C ALA A 226 -2.80 11.72 24.54
N PHE A 227 -3.84 10.95 24.86
CA PHE A 227 -4.59 11.08 26.11
C PHE A 227 -3.71 10.80 27.34
N PHE A 228 -2.89 9.74 27.33
CA PHE A 228 -1.99 9.44 28.44
C PHE A 228 -0.95 10.55 28.65
N VAL A 229 -0.34 11.05 27.60
CA VAL A 229 0.63 12.17 27.69
C VAL A 229 -0.04 13.43 28.23
N TRP A 230 -1.26 13.75 27.80
CA TRP A 230 -2.03 14.87 28.31
C TRP A 230 -2.39 14.70 29.78
N ALA A 231 -2.80 13.50 30.19
CA ALA A 231 -3.16 13.20 31.58
C ALA A 231 -1.95 13.31 32.52
N GLU A 232 -0.79 12.79 32.13
CA GLU A 232 0.46 12.94 32.89
C GLU A 232 0.91 14.40 33.02
N SER A 233 0.76 15.18 31.94
CA SER A 233 1.14 16.61 31.94
C SER A 233 0.18 17.49 32.73
N ASN A 234 -1.06 17.06 32.93
CA ASN A 234 -2.10 17.84 33.64
C ASN A 234 -2.55 17.20 34.95
N SER A 235 -1.86 16.14 35.42
CA SER A 235 -2.11 15.59 36.76
C SER A 235 -1.77 16.62 37.81
N PRO A 236 -2.66 16.90 38.82
CA PRO A 236 -2.35 17.81 39.93
C PRO A 236 -1.08 17.29 40.64
N GLN A 237 -0.08 18.11 40.77
CA GLN A 237 1.03 17.81 41.65
C GLN A 237 0.45 17.70 43.06
N GLU A 238 0.52 16.54 43.68
CA GLU A 238 0.24 16.40 45.11
C GLU A 238 1.26 17.24 45.88
N ASP A 239 0.79 18.36 46.33
CA ASP A 239 1.54 19.27 47.24
C ASP A 239 1.79 18.47 48.53
N SER A 240 2.97 17.88 48.66
CA SER A 240 3.40 17.23 49.88
C SER A 240 3.73 18.28 50.95
N GLN A 241 2.68 18.97 51.42
CA GLN A 241 2.78 19.72 52.69
C GLN A 241 2.89 18.70 53.81
N LYS A 242 4.10 18.51 54.27
CA LYS A 242 4.42 17.92 55.58
C LYS A 242 3.80 18.82 56.67
N GLY A 243 2.57 18.54 57.07
CA GLY A 243 1.99 19.06 58.29
C GLY A 243 2.69 18.39 59.48
N GLY A 244 3.64 19.10 60.07
CA GLY A 244 4.22 18.71 61.35
C GLY A 244 3.15 18.74 62.46
N VAL A 245 2.85 17.58 63.02
CA VAL A 245 2.05 17.45 64.22
C VAL A 245 2.95 17.74 65.41
N GLU A 246 2.91 18.97 65.95
CA GLU A 246 3.44 19.29 67.28
C GLU A 246 2.59 18.54 68.33
N ARG A 247 3.22 17.65 69.06
CA ARG A 247 2.67 17.07 70.29
C ARG A 247 2.87 18.07 71.40
N VAL A 248 1.79 18.69 71.87
CA VAL A 248 1.77 19.42 73.12
C VAL A 248 1.33 18.44 74.23
N PHE A 249 2.27 17.98 75.06
CA PHE A 249 1.96 17.41 76.37
C PHE A 249 1.96 18.58 77.38
N GLY A 250 0.89 18.69 78.13
CA GLY A 250 0.77 19.59 79.25
C GLY A 250 -0.26 19.06 80.27
N VAL A 251 0.33 18.38 81.34
CA VAL A 251 -0.17 18.12 82.71
C VAL A 251 -1.57 17.53 82.87
#